data_3fb3dbdd87897104ce8a852b1d7ec99a
#
_entry.id   3fb3dbdd87897104ce8a852b1d7ec99a
#
_cell.length_a   1.000
_cell.length_b   1.000
_cell.length_c   1.000
_cell.angle_alpha   90.00
_cell.angle_beta   90.00
_cell.angle_gamma   90.00
#
_symmetry.space_group_name_H-M   'P 1'
#
loop_
_entity.id
_entity.type
_entity.pdbx_description
1 polymer ?
#
loop_
_entity_poly.entity_id
_entity_poly.type
_entity_poly.pdbx_seq_one_letter_code
_entity_poly.pdbx_strand_id
1 'polypeptide(L)'
;MTSHDYAALADLVKKSFCQKFWWEEKSCLYDVVDGDEPDDHLRPNQIYAVSLPFTMLSEEQEAKIVAFVKEHLYIGCGLRSLTSDHADYHGIYCGSLPKRDAAYHQGTAWGFLLGGFLTAYAKVHDHSPECTKELLALLEPVRHHLTDNGCIGSISEIFDGDAPHNPRGCYAQAWSVGETLRAYMQDVLPYKEE
;
A
#
# COMPACT_ATOMS: atom_id res chain seq x y z
N MET A 1 10.79 29.58 15.09
CA MET A 1 10.52 29.42 13.66
C MET A 1 9.17 30.06 13.35
N THR A 2 9.10 30.88 12.32
CA THR A 2 7.88 31.53 11.83
C THR A 2 7.17 30.61 10.81
N SER A 3 5.94 30.95 10.40
CA SER A 3 5.25 30.23 9.31
C SER A 3 6.06 30.24 8.00
N HIS A 4 6.77 31.32 7.74
CA HIS A 4 7.67 31.45 6.57
C HIS A 4 8.87 30.48 6.63
N ASP A 5 9.44 30.27 7.82
CA ASP A 5 10.56 29.32 8.01
C ASP A 5 10.11 27.88 7.75
N TYR A 6 8.89 27.53 8.17
CA TYR A 6 8.31 26.20 7.91
C TYR A 6 7.99 25.99 6.43
N ALA A 7 7.50 27.01 5.72
CA ALA A 7 7.25 26.92 4.28
C ALA A 7 8.55 26.67 3.51
N ALA A 8 9.60 27.44 3.81
CA ALA A 8 10.91 27.26 3.19
C ALA A 8 11.52 25.86 3.47
N LEU A 9 11.32 25.35 4.70
CA LEU A 9 11.75 24.01 5.05
C LEU A 9 10.96 22.94 4.29
N ALA A 10 9.66 23.11 4.13
CA ALA A 10 8.82 22.18 3.36
C ALA A 10 9.24 22.11 1.89
N ASP A 11 9.56 23.26 1.26
CA ASP A 11 10.07 23.30 -0.11
C ASP A 11 11.43 22.59 -0.24
N LEU A 12 12.31 22.79 0.73
CA LEU A 12 13.60 22.10 0.77
C LEU A 12 13.43 20.58 0.91
N VAL A 13 12.55 20.13 1.80
CA VAL A 13 12.24 18.71 2.00
C VAL A 13 11.66 18.11 0.73
N LYS A 14 10.68 18.76 0.11
CA LYS A 14 10.07 18.32 -1.17
C LYS A 14 11.15 18.12 -2.24
N LYS A 15 12.01 19.12 -2.44
CA LYS A 15 13.10 19.05 -3.41
C LYS A 15 14.07 17.89 -3.12
N SER A 16 14.48 17.76 -1.87
CA SER A 16 15.41 16.70 -1.45
C SER A 16 14.79 15.32 -1.60
N PHE A 17 13.51 15.16 -1.23
CA PHE A 17 12.77 13.91 -1.36
C PHE A 17 12.70 13.47 -2.83
N CYS A 18 12.22 14.34 -3.71
CA CYS A 18 12.12 14.01 -5.13
C CYS A 18 13.47 13.66 -5.77
N GLN A 19 14.55 14.34 -5.37
CA GLN A 19 15.89 14.08 -5.90
C GLN A 19 16.50 12.76 -5.41
N LYS A 20 16.20 12.34 -4.20
CA LYS A 20 16.82 11.17 -3.57
C LYS A 20 16.01 9.90 -3.71
N PHE A 21 14.69 9.99 -3.58
CA PHE A 21 13.83 8.80 -3.54
C PHE A 21 13.26 8.41 -4.90
N TRP A 22 13.15 9.33 -5.88
CA TRP A 22 12.59 8.96 -7.17
C TRP A 22 13.54 8.08 -7.98
N TRP A 23 13.08 6.87 -8.30
CA TRP A 23 13.80 5.91 -9.14
C TRP A 23 13.25 5.96 -10.56
N GLU A 24 13.91 6.76 -11.42
CA GLU A 24 13.44 7.04 -12.78
C GLU A 24 13.26 5.78 -13.63
N GLU A 25 14.21 4.85 -13.54
CA GLU A 25 14.20 3.62 -14.35
C GLU A 25 13.04 2.67 -14.00
N LYS A 26 12.60 2.66 -12.76
CA LYS A 26 11.49 1.84 -12.27
C LYS A 26 10.18 2.61 -12.16
N SER A 27 10.20 3.94 -12.35
CA SER A 27 9.03 4.82 -12.20
C SER A 27 8.32 4.67 -10.84
N CYS A 28 9.09 4.53 -9.77
CA CYS A 28 8.64 4.35 -8.40
C CYS A 28 9.60 5.01 -7.40
N LEU A 29 9.45 4.76 -6.11
CA LEU A 29 10.37 5.28 -5.09
C LEU A 29 11.26 4.16 -4.55
N TYR A 30 12.52 4.50 -4.26
CA TYR A 30 13.34 3.72 -3.35
C TYR A 30 12.69 3.68 -1.96
N ASP A 31 12.78 2.56 -1.27
CA ASP A 31 12.28 2.45 0.10
C ASP A 31 13.25 3.09 1.10
N VAL A 32 14.54 2.89 0.90
CA VAL A 32 15.62 3.45 1.73
C VAL A 32 16.70 4.05 0.84
N VAL A 33 17.19 5.24 1.22
CA VAL A 33 18.26 5.98 0.52
C VAL A 33 19.41 6.32 1.46
N ASP A 34 19.72 5.42 2.37
CA ASP A 34 20.83 5.55 3.32
C ASP A 34 22.02 4.70 2.85
N GLY A 35 23.24 5.25 2.99
CA GLY A 35 24.45 4.60 2.51
C GLY A 35 24.88 5.02 1.11
N ASP A 36 25.84 4.27 0.53
CA ASP A 36 26.46 4.58 -0.76
C ASP A 36 25.57 4.21 -1.95
N GLU A 37 24.73 3.16 -1.79
CA GLU A 37 23.78 2.69 -2.80
C GLU A 37 22.36 2.68 -2.22
N PRO A 38 21.36 3.15 -2.97
CA PRO A 38 19.96 3.02 -2.57
C PRO A 38 19.53 1.56 -2.46
N ASP A 39 18.60 1.28 -1.54
CA ASP A 39 17.97 -0.03 -1.40
C ASP A 39 17.03 -0.31 -2.60
N ASP A 40 17.27 -1.40 -3.33
CA ASP A 40 16.51 -1.80 -4.52
C ASP A 40 15.27 -2.64 -4.22
N HIS A 41 14.94 -2.85 -2.93
CA HIS A 41 13.73 -3.54 -2.54
C HIS A 41 12.49 -2.72 -2.87
N LEU A 42 11.66 -3.26 -3.75
CA LEU A 42 10.41 -2.61 -4.15
C LEU A 42 9.29 -2.95 -3.16
N ARG A 43 9.00 -2.00 -2.28
CA ARG A 43 8.11 -2.15 -1.13
C ARG A 43 6.86 -1.27 -1.22
N PRO A 44 5.80 -1.57 -0.45
CA PRO A 44 4.52 -0.84 -0.51
C PRO A 44 4.55 0.54 0.16
N ASN A 45 5.56 0.88 0.97
CA ASN A 45 5.62 2.12 1.76
C ASN A 45 5.46 3.38 0.91
N GLN A 46 5.93 3.33 -0.34
CA GLN A 46 5.79 4.42 -1.30
C GLN A 46 4.35 4.88 -1.53
N ILE A 47 3.35 4.05 -1.26
CA ILE A 47 1.94 4.42 -1.43
C ILE A 47 1.53 5.59 -0.53
N TYR A 48 2.18 5.74 0.63
CA TYR A 48 1.91 6.85 1.54
C TYR A 48 2.43 8.19 1.03
N ALA A 49 3.42 8.20 0.14
CA ALA A 49 3.85 9.43 -0.54
C ALA A 49 2.76 9.99 -1.46
N VAL A 50 1.79 9.16 -1.86
CA VAL A 50 0.64 9.53 -2.69
C VAL A 50 -0.61 9.76 -1.84
N SER A 51 -0.94 8.84 -0.92
CA SER A 51 -2.20 8.86 -0.17
C SER A 51 -2.29 9.95 0.90
N LEU A 52 -1.16 10.46 1.40
CA LEU A 52 -1.16 11.51 2.41
C LEU A 52 -1.55 12.87 1.83
N PRO A 53 -2.13 13.80 2.65
CA PRO A 53 -2.68 15.06 2.15
C PRO A 53 -1.67 16.00 1.48
N PHE A 54 -0.41 15.96 1.91
CA PHE A 54 0.64 16.85 1.43
C PHE A 54 1.57 16.11 0.47
N THR A 55 1.28 16.26 -0.82
CA THR A 55 2.09 15.61 -1.85
C THR A 55 3.41 16.30 -2.11
N MET A 56 4.44 15.51 -2.35
CA MET A 56 5.75 15.98 -2.79
C MET A 56 6.01 15.68 -4.28
N LEU A 57 5.26 14.76 -4.86
CA LEU A 57 5.42 14.24 -6.22
C LEU A 57 4.58 15.02 -7.23
N SER A 58 4.86 14.86 -8.51
CA SER A 58 3.98 15.30 -9.59
C SER A 58 2.81 14.32 -9.78
N GLU A 59 1.71 14.77 -10.36
CA GLU A 59 0.55 13.91 -10.68
C GLU A 59 0.94 12.69 -11.53
N GLU A 60 1.87 12.88 -12.49
CA GLU A 60 2.39 11.78 -13.31
C GLU A 60 3.16 10.75 -12.47
N GLN A 61 4.00 11.20 -11.52
CA GLN A 61 4.74 10.31 -10.63
C GLN A 61 3.80 9.57 -9.68
N GLU A 62 2.79 10.24 -9.14
CA GLU A 62 1.77 9.63 -8.28
C GLU A 62 1.01 8.53 -9.04
N ALA A 63 0.58 8.80 -10.27
CA ALA A 63 -0.11 7.82 -11.11
C ALA A 63 0.77 6.58 -11.41
N LYS A 64 2.07 6.79 -11.69
CA LYS A 64 3.03 5.70 -11.90
C LYS A 64 3.20 4.82 -10.67
N ILE A 65 3.32 5.43 -9.47
CA ILE A 65 3.42 4.69 -8.21
C ILE A 65 2.16 3.85 -7.97
N VAL A 66 0.97 4.42 -8.15
CA VAL A 66 -0.28 3.70 -7.95
C VAL A 66 -0.41 2.53 -8.93
N ALA A 67 -0.06 2.73 -10.20
CA ALA A 67 -0.05 1.67 -11.21
C ALA A 67 0.94 0.55 -10.83
N PHE A 68 2.17 0.91 -10.43
CA PHE A 68 3.18 -0.03 -9.96
C PHE A 68 2.70 -0.87 -8.77
N VAL A 69 2.15 -0.22 -7.73
CA VAL A 69 1.64 -0.91 -6.54
C VAL A 69 0.47 -1.84 -6.89
N LYS A 70 -0.44 -1.41 -7.77
CA LYS A 70 -1.54 -2.24 -8.26
C LYS A 70 -1.04 -3.50 -8.96
N GLU A 71 -0.05 -3.37 -9.82
CA GLU A 71 0.45 -4.46 -10.65
C GLU A 71 1.29 -5.46 -9.86
N HIS A 72 2.20 -4.98 -9.00
CA HIS A 72 3.25 -5.82 -8.41
C HIS A 72 2.98 -6.22 -6.95
N LEU A 73 2.22 -5.42 -6.21
CA LEU A 73 2.08 -5.60 -4.76
C LEU A 73 0.65 -5.94 -4.30
N TYR A 74 -0.39 -5.49 -5.01
CA TYR A 74 -1.77 -5.75 -4.62
C TYR A 74 -2.16 -7.22 -4.84
N ILE A 75 -2.82 -7.83 -3.81
CA ILE A 75 -3.26 -9.22 -3.84
C ILE A 75 -4.75 -9.41 -3.50
N GLY A 76 -5.52 -8.34 -3.49
CA GLY A 76 -6.93 -8.36 -3.10
C GLY A 76 -7.17 -7.95 -1.64
N CYS A 77 -6.57 -8.61 -0.67
CA CYS A 77 -6.78 -8.33 0.76
C CYS A 77 -5.67 -7.47 1.40
N GLY A 78 -4.72 -7.00 0.62
CA GLY A 78 -3.59 -6.21 1.13
C GLY A 78 -2.53 -6.01 0.07
N LEU A 79 -1.38 -5.47 0.49
CA LEU A 79 -0.21 -5.29 -0.36
C LEU A 79 0.95 -6.17 0.14
N ARG A 80 1.64 -6.85 -0.80
CA ARG A 80 2.89 -7.54 -0.50
C ARG A 80 3.91 -6.58 0.08
N SER A 81 4.67 -7.04 1.05
CA SER A 81 5.77 -6.28 1.67
C SER A 81 7.02 -6.20 0.80
N LEU A 82 7.11 -7.03 -0.25
CA LEU A 82 8.17 -7.06 -1.24
C LEU A 82 7.61 -7.63 -2.56
N THR A 83 8.11 -7.15 -3.70
CA THR A 83 7.73 -7.71 -5.01
C THR A 83 8.18 -9.16 -5.16
N SER A 84 7.39 -9.96 -5.89
CA SER A 84 7.58 -11.41 -6.00
C SER A 84 8.76 -11.84 -6.87
N ASP A 85 9.35 -10.93 -7.62
CA ASP A 85 10.52 -11.14 -8.46
C ASP A 85 11.86 -10.88 -7.75
N HIS A 86 11.83 -10.37 -6.51
CA HIS A 86 13.04 -10.11 -5.74
C HIS A 86 13.64 -11.41 -5.18
N ALA A 87 14.98 -11.47 -5.10
CA ALA A 87 15.71 -12.67 -4.63
C ALA A 87 15.37 -13.05 -3.17
N ASP A 88 15.07 -12.05 -2.32
CA ASP A 88 14.72 -12.24 -0.91
C ASP A 88 13.23 -12.47 -0.68
N TYR A 89 12.44 -12.66 -1.74
CA TYR A 89 11.01 -12.86 -1.62
C TYR A 89 10.65 -14.19 -0.95
N HIS A 90 9.78 -14.12 0.05
CA HIS A 90 9.22 -15.26 0.79
C HIS A 90 7.70 -15.10 0.92
N GLY A 91 6.96 -15.58 -0.08
CA GLY A 91 5.52 -15.37 -0.20
C GLY A 91 4.63 -16.15 0.78
N ILE A 92 5.16 -17.16 1.47
CA ILE A 92 4.37 -18.04 2.36
C ILE A 92 4.80 -17.87 3.82
N TYR A 93 3.89 -17.38 4.66
CA TYR A 93 4.10 -17.22 6.09
C TYR A 93 3.74 -18.50 6.85
N CYS A 94 4.69 -19.45 6.97
CA CYS A 94 4.47 -20.70 7.66
C CYS A 94 5.74 -21.31 8.24
N GLY A 95 5.57 -22.36 9.08
CA GLY A 95 6.67 -23.14 9.63
C GLY A 95 7.17 -22.65 10.99
N SER A 96 8.48 -22.84 11.27
CA SER A 96 9.11 -22.42 12.52
C SER A 96 9.20 -20.89 12.64
N LEU A 97 9.40 -20.37 13.87
CA LEU A 97 9.52 -18.93 14.10
C LEU A 97 10.53 -18.25 13.16
N PRO A 98 11.79 -18.73 13.01
CA PRO A 98 12.72 -18.11 12.08
C PRO A 98 12.26 -18.08 10.63
N LYS A 99 11.51 -19.09 10.16
CA LYS A 99 10.96 -19.10 8.80
C LYS A 99 9.84 -18.07 8.63
N ARG A 100 8.99 -17.93 9.64
CA ARG A 100 7.93 -16.91 9.62
C ARG A 100 8.51 -15.50 9.70
N ASP A 101 9.50 -15.27 10.57
CA ASP A 101 10.17 -13.98 10.68
C ASP A 101 10.85 -13.58 9.35
N ALA A 102 11.47 -14.53 8.67
CA ALA A 102 12.06 -14.30 7.34
C ALA A 102 11.02 -13.92 6.26
N ALA A 103 9.76 -14.37 6.38
CA ALA A 103 8.70 -14.05 5.44
C ALA A 103 7.92 -12.77 5.81
N TYR A 104 7.92 -12.38 7.07
CA TYR A 104 6.98 -11.40 7.64
C TYR A 104 7.00 -10.03 6.95
N HIS A 105 8.19 -9.59 6.50
CA HIS A 105 8.40 -8.36 5.75
C HIS A 105 9.09 -8.58 4.39
N GLN A 106 9.12 -9.82 3.90
CA GLN A 106 9.79 -10.19 2.66
C GLN A 106 8.84 -10.93 1.69
N GLY A 107 7.61 -10.47 1.58
CA GLY A 107 6.64 -11.05 0.64
C GLY A 107 5.23 -11.22 1.21
N THR A 108 5.09 -11.45 2.51
CA THR A 108 3.79 -11.46 3.20
C THR A 108 3.02 -10.17 2.91
N ALA A 109 1.74 -10.29 2.61
CA ALA A 109 0.89 -9.14 2.33
C ALA A 109 0.19 -8.63 3.59
N TRP A 110 0.12 -7.32 3.74
CA TRP A 110 -0.42 -6.65 4.92
C TRP A 110 -1.76 -5.99 4.63
N GLY A 111 -2.78 -6.36 5.41
CA GLY A 111 -4.16 -5.88 5.21
C GLY A 111 -4.32 -4.38 5.42
N PHE A 112 -3.63 -3.78 6.41
CA PHE A 112 -3.78 -2.35 6.70
C PHE A 112 -3.31 -1.44 5.57
N LEU A 113 -2.36 -1.88 4.75
CA LEU A 113 -1.85 -1.12 3.61
C LEU A 113 -2.90 -0.89 2.52
N LEU A 114 -3.96 -1.70 2.51
CA LEU A 114 -5.05 -1.57 1.56
C LEU A 114 -5.72 -0.19 1.65
N GLY A 115 -5.90 0.35 2.87
CA GLY A 115 -6.51 1.67 3.05
C GLY A 115 -5.73 2.78 2.34
N GLY A 116 -4.41 2.84 2.54
CA GLY A 116 -3.54 3.79 1.85
C GLY A 116 -3.55 3.63 0.33
N PHE A 117 -3.58 2.38 -0.15
CA PHE A 117 -3.67 2.11 -1.60
C PHE A 117 -4.99 2.59 -2.21
N LEU A 118 -6.13 2.30 -1.57
CA LEU A 118 -7.45 2.76 -2.08
C LEU A 118 -7.55 4.28 -2.10
N THR A 119 -7.05 4.97 -1.06
CA THR A 119 -7.00 6.44 -1.03
C THR A 119 -6.12 7.01 -2.15
N ALA A 120 -4.93 6.44 -2.36
CA ALA A 120 -4.05 6.85 -3.45
C ALA A 120 -4.68 6.60 -4.82
N TYR A 121 -5.34 5.44 -4.98
CA TYR A 121 -6.06 5.09 -6.20
C TYR A 121 -7.18 6.09 -6.50
N ALA A 122 -8.02 6.40 -5.51
CA ALA A 122 -9.09 7.38 -5.65
C ALA A 122 -8.55 8.77 -6.06
N LYS A 123 -7.47 9.20 -5.42
CA LYS A 123 -6.82 10.48 -5.69
C LYS A 123 -6.35 10.62 -7.13
N VAL A 124 -5.58 9.65 -7.65
CA VAL A 124 -5.01 9.73 -9.01
C VAL A 124 -6.04 9.53 -10.12
N HIS A 125 -7.26 9.11 -9.78
CA HIS A 125 -8.40 8.95 -10.70
C HIS A 125 -9.52 9.95 -10.41
N ASP A 126 -9.22 11.05 -9.70
CA ASP A 126 -10.11 12.20 -9.44
C ASP A 126 -11.48 11.82 -8.86
N HIS A 127 -11.56 10.71 -8.09
CA HIS A 127 -12.80 10.17 -7.53
C HIS A 127 -13.94 10.05 -8.57
N SER A 128 -13.61 9.78 -9.84
CA SER A 128 -14.58 9.66 -10.91
C SER A 128 -15.59 8.50 -10.66
N PRO A 129 -16.77 8.51 -11.31
CA PRO A 129 -17.71 7.38 -11.20
C PRO A 129 -17.11 6.05 -11.63
N GLU A 130 -16.24 6.04 -12.64
CA GLU A 130 -15.49 4.87 -13.08
C GLU A 130 -14.52 4.41 -12.00
N CYS A 131 -13.82 5.34 -11.36
CA CYS A 131 -12.94 5.04 -10.23
C CYS A 131 -13.70 4.39 -9.08
N THR A 132 -14.89 4.88 -8.74
CA THR A 132 -15.73 4.30 -7.68
C THR A 132 -16.10 2.84 -7.97
N LYS A 133 -16.42 2.52 -9.21
CA LYS A 133 -16.70 1.13 -9.64
C LYS A 133 -15.46 0.24 -9.49
N GLU A 134 -14.29 0.74 -9.87
CA GLU A 134 -13.04 0.01 -9.71
C GLU A 134 -12.66 -0.17 -8.24
N LEU A 135 -12.82 0.85 -7.39
CA LEU A 135 -12.59 0.74 -5.95
C LEU A 135 -13.48 -0.32 -5.30
N LEU A 136 -14.75 -0.40 -5.69
CA LEU A 136 -15.65 -1.46 -5.24
C LEU A 136 -15.18 -2.85 -5.68
N ALA A 137 -14.68 -2.98 -6.91
CA ALA A 137 -14.10 -4.23 -7.40
C ALA A 137 -12.81 -4.60 -6.67
N LEU A 138 -11.94 -3.62 -6.35
CA LEU A 138 -10.74 -3.83 -5.54
C LEU A 138 -11.05 -4.23 -4.09
N LEU A 139 -12.21 -3.86 -3.56
CA LEU A 139 -12.66 -4.23 -2.22
C LEU A 139 -13.36 -5.61 -2.17
N GLU A 140 -13.74 -6.18 -3.30
CA GLU A 140 -14.51 -7.43 -3.33
C GLU A 140 -13.78 -8.61 -2.66
N PRO A 141 -12.45 -8.81 -2.83
CA PRO A 141 -11.73 -9.87 -2.10
C PRO A 141 -11.79 -9.72 -0.57
N VAL A 142 -11.72 -8.49 -0.05
CA VAL A 142 -11.87 -8.22 1.38
C VAL A 142 -13.30 -8.50 1.85
N ARG A 143 -14.30 -8.15 1.03
CA ARG A 143 -15.70 -8.46 1.33
C ARG A 143 -15.92 -9.97 1.45
N HIS A 144 -15.36 -10.77 0.55
CA HIS A 144 -15.36 -12.23 0.66
C HIS A 144 -14.63 -12.72 1.92
N HIS A 145 -13.46 -12.15 2.21
CA HIS A 145 -12.74 -12.51 3.43
C HIS A 145 -13.55 -12.25 4.71
N LEU A 146 -14.33 -11.16 4.75
CA LEU A 146 -15.21 -10.84 5.88
C LEU A 146 -16.33 -11.86 6.11
N THR A 147 -16.78 -12.55 5.07
CA THR A 147 -17.95 -13.45 5.14
C THR A 147 -17.58 -14.92 5.11
N ASP A 148 -16.50 -15.29 4.45
CA ASP A 148 -16.26 -16.68 4.05
C ASP A 148 -14.94 -17.24 4.57
N ASN A 149 -14.06 -16.42 5.15
CA ASN A 149 -12.72 -16.86 5.48
C ASN A 149 -12.17 -16.20 6.77
N GLY A 150 -11.19 -16.83 7.39
CA GLY A 150 -10.53 -16.32 8.59
C GLY A 150 -11.50 -16.17 9.77
N CYS A 151 -11.51 -15.00 10.41
CA CYS A 151 -12.46 -14.63 11.45
C CYS A 151 -13.64 -13.87 10.84
N ILE A 152 -14.78 -14.52 10.70
CA ILE A 152 -15.99 -13.95 10.12
C ILE A 152 -16.32 -12.59 10.78
N GLY A 153 -16.51 -11.55 9.94
CA GLY A 153 -16.78 -10.19 10.40
C GLY A 153 -15.54 -9.39 10.79
N SER A 154 -14.33 -9.93 10.54
CA SER A 154 -13.08 -9.22 10.78
C SER A 154 -12.09 -9.41 9.64
N ILE A 155 -10.97 -8.69 9.67
CA ILE A 155 -9.90 -8.78 8.67
C ILE A 155 -8.62 -9.24 9.36
N SER A 156 -7.95 -10.24 8.77
CA SER A 156 -6.68 -10.76 9.26
C SER A 156 -5.56 -9.71 9.15
N GLU A 157 -4.53 -9.90 9.96
CA GLU A 157 -3.35 -9.03 9.98
C GLU A 157 -2.62 -9.06 8.65
N ILE A 158 -2.30 -10.27 8.21
CA ILE A 158 -1.49 -10.54 7.03
C ILE A 158 -2.10 -11.69 6.22
N PHE A 159 -1.60 -11.83 4.99
CA PHE A 159 -1.96 -12.90 4.06
C PHE A 159 -0.68 -13.44 3.42
N ASP A 160 -0.69 -14.71 3.00
CA ASP A 160 0.38 -15.21 2.14
C ASP A 160 0.47 -14.35 0.87
N GLY A 161 1.67 -13.94 0.50
CA GLY A 161 1.90 -13.18 -0.72
C GLY A 161 1.66 -13.99 -1.99
N ASP A 162 1.75 -15.33 -1.89
CA ASP A 162 1.45 -16.26 -2.98
C ASP A 162 0.00 -16.78 -2.90
N ALA A 163 -0.57 -17.08 -4.08
CA ALA A 163 -1.89 -17.69 -4.16
C ALA A 163 -1.93 -19.03 -3.39
N PRO A 164 -3.03 -19.34 -2.73
CA PRO A 164 -4.34 -18.68 -2.74
C PRO A 164 -4.49 -17.53 -1.73
N HIS A 165 -3.41 -16.93 -1.25
CA HIS A 165 -3.39 -15.80 -0.30
C HIS A 165 -4.06 -16.12 1.03
N ASN A 166 -3.68 -17.23 1.65
CA ASN A 166 -4.26 -17.67 2.91
C ASN A 166 -4.08 -16.60 4.01
N PRO A 167 -5.12 -16.34 4.83
CA PRO A 167 -5.00 -15.45 5.97
C PRO A 167 -4.04 -16.01 7.02
N ARG A 168 -3.23 -15.13 7.61
CA ARG A 168 -2.18 -15.45 8.58
C ARG A 168 -2.13 -14.40 9.68
N GLY A 169 -1.22 -14.59 10.63
CA GLY A 169 -1.02 -13.68 11.75
C GLY A 169 -2.21 -13.62 12.69
N CYS A 170 -2.51 -12.45 13.22
CA CYS A 170 -3.69 -12.22 14.04
C CYS A 170 -4.95 -12.32 13.14
N TYR A 171 -5.91 -13.16 13.54
CA TYR A 171 -7.10 -13.43 12.75
C TYR A 171 -8.11 -12.27 12.72
N ALA A 172 -7.99 -11.31 13.65
CA ALA A 172 -8.85 -10.12 13.77
C ALA A 172 -7.97 -8.92 14.13
N GLN A 173 -7.53 -8.15 13.13
CA GLN A 173 -6.57 -7.09 13.33
C GLN A 173 -7.21 -5.70 13.17
N ALA A 174 -7.12 -4.90 14.24
CA ALA A 174 -7.79 -3.60 14.32
C ALA A 174 -7.41 -2.64 13.18
N TRP A 175 -6.12 -2.53 12.84
CA TRP A 175 -5.69 -1.62 11.77
C TRP A 175 -6.10 -2.08 10.36
N SER A 176 -6.20 -3.41 10.12
CA SER A 176 -6.73 -3.91 8.84
C SER A 176 -8.19 -3.55 8.66
N VAL A 177 -9.00 -3.70 9.73
CA VAL A 177 -10.42 -3.28 9.74
C VAL A 177 -10.53 -1.76 9.64
N GLY A 178 -9.77 -1.03 10.47
CA GLY A 178 -9.84 0.43 10.56
C GLY A 178 -9.49 1.12 9.25
N GLU A 179 -8.39 0.72 8.60
CA GLU A 179 -7.95 1.33 7.35
C GLU A 179 -8.85 0.98 6.16
N THR A 180 -9.33 -0.26 6.08
CA THR A 180 -10.32 -0.63 5.05
C THR A 180 -11.61 0.15 5.21
N LEU A 181 -12.13 0.26 6.43
CA LEU A 181 -13.34 1.03 6.72
C LEU A 181 -13.14 2.54 6.46
N ARG A 182 -12.00 3.10 6.87
CA ARG A 182 -11.67 4.51 6.62
C ARG A 182 -11.72 4.81 5.12
N ALA A 183 -11.00 4.03 4.32
CA ALA A 183 -10.96 4.24 2.88
C ALA A 183 -12.35 4.06 2.24
N TYR A 184 -13.12 3.04 2.64
CA TYR A 184 -14.48 2.88 2.15
C TYR A 184 -15.36 4.09 2.45
N MET A 185 -15.31 4.60 3.70
CA MET A 185 -16.15 5.73 4.14
C MET A 185 -15.72 7.07 3.53
N GLN A 186 -14.43 7.26 3.25
CA GLN A 186 -13.90 8.55 2.76
C GLN A 186 -13.77 8.59 1.24
N ASP A 187 -13.39 7.49 0.61
CA ASP A 187 -12.97 7.47 -0.79
C ASP A 187 -13.96 6.72 -1.72
N VAL A 188 -14.92 5.96 -1.15
CA VAL A 188 -15.89 5.18 -1.94
C VAL A 188 -17.31 5.64 -1.69
N LEU A 189 -17.76 5.60 -0.43
CA LEU A 189 -19.18 5.85 -0.10
C LEU A 189 -19.71 7.22 -0.54
N PRO A 190 -18.96 8.34 -0.40
CA PRO A 190 -19.44 9.65 -0.83
C PRO A 190 -19.62 9.80 -2.35
N TYR A 191 -18.98 8.94 -3.13
CA TYR A 191 -18.97 8.99 -4.59
C TYR A 191 -19.76 7.84 -5.24
N LYS A 192 -20.41 7.02 -4.43
CA LYS A 192 -21.27 5.94 -4.90
C LYS A 192 -22.59 6.52 -5.40
N GLU A 193 -22.90 6.28 -6.68
CA GLU A 193 -24.24 6.57 -7.23
C GLU A 193 -25.29 5.68 -6.52
N GLU A 194 -26.49 6.23 -6.28
CA GLU A 194 -27.63 5.51 -5.69
C GLU A 194 -28.16 4.40 -6.59
#